data_9ca8027458b58ea3a218090e9a579019
#
_entry.id   9ca8027458b58ea3a218090e9a579019
#
_cell.length_a   1.000
_cell.length_b   1.000
_cell.length_c   1.000
_cell.angle_alpha   90.00
_cell.angle_beta   90.00
_cell.angle_gamma   90.00
#
_symmetry.space_group_name_H-M   'P 1'
#
loop_
_entity.id
_entity.type
_entity.pdbx_description
1 polymer ?
#
loop_
_entity_poly.entity_id
_entity_poly.type
_entity_poly.pdbx_seq_one_letter_code
_entity_poly.pdbx_strand_id
1 'polypeptide(L)'
;MYPINRNRRLRTTETLRNLIRENTISANDFLVPLFVVEGRNIKQEIQSMPNYFKMSIDLILKEIKLLHSLGLKSVLLFAQVEENLKDNYGTEAINKNGLMQKNRKHL
;
A
#
# COMPACT_ATOMS: atom_id res chain seq x y z
N MET A 1 -14.16 23.44 -24.50
CA MET A 1 -15.54 23.81 -24.85
C MET A 1 -16.51 22.73 -24.40
N TYR A 2 -17.58 23.12 -23.80
CA TYR A 2 -18.60 22.16 -23.39
C TYR A 2 -19.33 21.58 -24.61
N PRO A 3 -19.70 20.29 -24.56
CA PRO A 3 -20.53 19.72 -25.62
C PRO A 3 -21.89 20.40 -25.66
N ILE A 4 -22.38 20.66 -26.86
CA ILE A 4 -23.72 21.24 -27.08
C ILE A 4 -24.80 20.27 -26.58
N ASN A 5 -24.58 18.96 -26.79
CA ASN A 5 -25.46 17.89 -26.33
C ASN A 5 -24.75 17.03 -25.30
N ARG A 6 -25.47 16.72 -24.22
CA ARG A 6 -24.95 15.86 -23.14
C ARG A 6 -25.91 14.69 -22.97
N ASN A 7 -25.52 13.55 -23.51
CA ASN A 7 -26.32 12.34 -23.48
C ASN A 7 -26.27 11.72 -22.09
N ARG A 8 -27.43 11.57 -21.45
CA ARG A 8 -27.51 11.05 -20.09
C ARG A 8 -28.55 9.93 -19.92
N ARG A 9 -29.15 9.42 -20.98
CA ARG A 9 -30.19 8.37 -20.90
C ARG A 9 -29.70 7.12 -20.21
N LEU A 10 -28.45 6.71 -20.45
CA LEU A 10 -27.85 5.52 -19.85
C LEU A 10 -27.40 5.74 -18.38
N ARG A 11 -27.62 6.92 -17.84
CA ARG A 11 -27.30 7.26 -16.44
C ARG A 11 -28.52 7.46 -15.58
N THR A 12 -29.73 7.16 -16.08
CA THR A 12 -30.99 7.46 -15.40
C THR A 12 -31.25 6.58 -14.19
N THR A 13 -30.76 5.33 -14.20
CA THR A 13 -30.91 4.40 -13.08
C THR A 13 -29.57 3.80 -12.69
N GLU A 14 -29.49 3.33 -11.45
CA GLU A 14 -28.30 2.63 -10.97
C GLU A 14 -28.05 1.33 -11.76
N THR A 15 -29.12 0.61 -12.09
CA THR A 15 -29.02 -0.61 -12.89
C THR A 15 -28.38 -0.35 -14.25
N LEU A 16 -28.83 0.69 -14.97
CA LEU A 16 -28.26 1.07 -16.25
C LEU A 16 -26.79 1.49 -16.12
N ARG A 17 -26.48 2.31 -15.11
CA ARG A 17 -25.09 2.72 -14.86
C ARG A 17 -24.18 1.52 -14.62
N ASN A 18 -24.65 0.52 -13.87
CA ASN A 18 -23.88 -0.71 -13.61
C ASN A 18 -23.69 -1.56 -14.86
N LEU A 19 -24.69 -1.65 -15.71
CA LEU A 19 -24.60 -2.44 -16.95
C LEU A 19 -23.60 -1.89 -17.94
N ILE A 20 -23.49 -0.57 -18.07
CA ILE A 20 -22.63 0.09 -19.06
C ILE A 20 -21.30 0.56 -18.49
N ARG A 21 -21.04 0.29 -17.21
CA ARG A 21 -19.80 0.72 -16.57
C ARG A 21 -18.60 0.06 -17.22
N GLU A 22 -17.72 0.89 -17.79
CA GLU A 22 -16.47 0.43 -18.41
C GLU A 22 -15.36 0.26 -17.39
N ASN A 23 -15.37 1.08 -16.34
CA ASN A 23 -14.34 1.08 -15.30
C ASN A 23 -14.96 0.64 -13.98
N THR A 24 -14.33 -0.33 -13.33
CA THR A 24 -14.71 -0.81 -12.00
C THR A 24 -13.50 -0.79 -11.08
N ILE A 25 -13.75 -0.57 -9.79
CA ILE A 25 -12.70 -0.61 -8.76
C ILE A 25 -13.14 -1.65 -7.72
N SER A 26 -12.22 -2.54 -7.40
CA SER A 26 -12.39 -3.52 -6.32
C SER A 26 -11.14 -3.55 -5.45
N ALA A 27 -11.22 -4.20 -4.29
CA ALA A 27 -10.07 -4.37 -3.40
C ALA A 27 -8.90 -5.09 -4.10
N ASN A 28 -9.18 -5.90 -5.12
CA ASN A 28 -8.15 -6.61 -5.88
C ASN A 28 -7.30 -5.69 -6.77
N ASP A 29 -7.76 -4.48 -7.03
CA ASP A 29 -7.04 -3.51 -7.86
C ASP A 29 -6.01 -2.70 -7.07
N PHE A 30 -5.95 -2.86 -5.76
CA PHE A 30 -5.10 -2.06 -4.89
C PHE A 30 -3.83 -2.78 -4.48
N LEU A 31 -2.75 -2.02 -4.47
CA LEU A 31 -1.46 -2.41 -3.92
C LEU A 31 -1.13 -1.43 -2.80
N VAL A 32 -1.11 -1.92 -1.56
CA VAL A 32 -0.94 -1.06 -0.39
C VAL A 32 0.54 -0.90 -0.05
N PRO A 33 1.10 0.31 -0.06
CA PRO A 33 2.47 0.53 0.36
C PRO A 33 2.56 0.52 1.90
N LEU A 34 3.50 -0.24 2.43
CA LEU A 34 3.78 -0.31 3.86
C LEU A 34 5.26 -0.01 4.11
N PHE A 35 5.51 0.82 5.09
CA PHE A 35 6.87 1.24 5.46
C PHE A 35 7.31 0.53 6.72
N VAL A 36 8.40 -0.21 6.63
CA VAL A 36 8.93 -1.05 7.71
C VAL A 36 10.17 -0.40 8.30
N VAL A 37 10.26 -0.35 9.62
CA VAL A 37 11.44 0.08 10.35
C VAL A 37 11.93 -1.05 11.27
N GLU A 38 13.20 -0.98 11.65
CA GLU A 38 13.79 -1.89 12.62
C GLU A 38 13.21 -1.63 14.01
N GLY A 39 13.08 -2.70 14.81
CA GLY A 39 12.65 -2.60 16.20
C GLY A 39 11.35 -3.33 16.48
N ARG A 40 10.76 -3.04 17.65
CA ARG A 40 9.51 -3.63 18.11
C ARG A 40 8.57 -2.54 18.62
N ASN A 41 7.29 -2.69 18.33
CA ASN A 41 6.22 -1.79 18.78
C ASN A 41 6.49 -0.32 18.42
N ILE A 42 7.12 -0.09 17.26
CA ILE A 42 7.43 1.26 16.76
C ILE A 42 6.36 1.66 15.75
N LYS A 43 5.78 2.85 15.97
CA LYS A 43 4.81 3.47 15.07
C LYS A 43 5.11 4.95 15.01
N GLN A 44 5.63 5.41 13.87
CA GLN A 44 6.03 6.81 13.67
C GLN A 44 5.28 7.39 12.49
N GLU A 45 4.61 8.51 12.71
CA GLU A 45 3.91 9.20 11.64
C GLU A 45 4.87 9.77 10.59
N ILE A 46 4.52 9.64 9.34
CA ILE A 46 5.25 10.23 8.22
C ILE A 46 4.73 11.66 8.04
N GLN A 47 5.61 12.66 8.25
CA GLN A 47 5.20 14.07 8.24
C GLN A 47 4.55 14.51 6.94
N SER A 48 5.05 14.03 5.81
CA SER A 48 4.51 14.36 4.48
C SER A 48 3.23 13.59 4.13
N MET A 49 2.85 12.60 4.92
CA MET A 49 1.69 11.74 4.68
C MET A 49 0.86 11.65 5.97
N PRO A 50 -0.04 12.59 6.24
CA PRO A 50 -0.85 12.58 7.46
C PRO A 50 -1.63 11.29 7.63
N ASN A 51 -1.69 10.78 8.86
CA ASN A 51 -2.35 9.51 9.23
C ASN A 51 -1.73 8.27 8.59
N TYR A 52 -0.51 8.38 8.05
CA TYR A 52 0.23 7.25 7.54
C TYR A 52 1.52 7.06 8.35
N PHE A 53 1.83 5.81 8.69
CA PHE A 53 2.88 5.49 9.66
C PHE A 53 3.89 4.52 9.09
N LYS A 54 5.15 4.71 9.45
CA LYS A 54 6.16 3.67 9.35
C LYS A 54 6.13 2.86 10.64
N MET A 55 6.17 1.55 10.53
CA MET A 55 5.95 0.63 11.66
C MET A 55 6.98 -0.49 11.67
N SER A 56 7.21 -1.04 12.85
CA SER A 56 7.99 -2.28 13.00
C SER A 56 7.20 -3.48 12.47
N ILE A 57 7.89 -4.60 12.22
CA ILE A 57 7.28 -5.79 11.59
C ILE A 57 6.12 -6.36 12.37
N ASP A 58 6.16 -6.34 13.69
CA ASP A 58 5.09 -6.83 14.54
C ASP A 58 3.77 -6.07 14.32
N LEU A 59 3.84 -4.74 14.22
CA LEU A 59 2.67 -3.91 13.92
C LEU A 59 2.24 -4.05 12.46
N ILE A 60 3.18 -4.20 11.54
CA ILE A 60 2.88 -4.42 10.12
C ILE A 60 2.12 -5.74 9.92
N LEU A 61 2.48 -6.79 10.62
CA LEU A 61 1.76 -8.06 10.53
C LEU A 61 0.30 -7.93 10.98
N LYS A 62 0.03 -7.13 12.01
CA LYS A 62 -1.33 -6.83 12.45
C LYS A 62 -2.09 -6.03 11.39
N GLU A 63 -1.44 -5.04 10.81
CA GLU A 63 -2.03 -4.21 9.75
C GLU A 63 -2.36 -5.05 8.51
N ILE A 64 -1.47 -5.93 8.11
CA ILE A 64 -1.69 -6.82 6.95
C ILE A 64 -2.88 -7.75 7.20
N LYS A 65 -3.02 -8.28 8.40
CA LYS A 65 -4.19 -9.11 8.74
C LYS A 65 -5.49 -8.33 8.62
N LEU A 66 -5.50 -7.08 9.09
CA LEU A 66 -6.65 -6.20 8.95
C LEU A 66 -6.97 -5.93 7.48
N LEU A 67 -5.96 -5.56 6.70
CA LEU A 67 -6.12 -5.28 5.27
C LEU A 67 -6.62 -6.51 4.50
N HIS A 68 -6.10 -7.68 4.82
CA HIS A 68 -6.55 -8.93 4.21
C HIS A 68 -8.02 -9.21 4.52
N SER A 69 -8.47 -8.92 5.75
CA SER A 69 -9.88 -9.06 6.12
C SER A 69 -10.79 -8.11 5.35
N LEU A 70 -10.26 -6.98 4.87
CA LEU A 70 -10.96 -6.01 4.01
C LEU A 70 -10.94 -6.40 2.52
N GLY A 71 -10.29 -7.50 2.17
CA GLY A 71 -10.20 -8.00 0.79
C GLY A 71 -8.95 -7.60 0.03
N LEU A 72 -8.03 -6.86 0.64
CA LEU A 72 -6.75 -6.49 0.02
C LEU A 72 -5.79 -7.68 0.04
N LYS A 73 -5.18 -8.00 -1.10
CA LYS A 73 -4.34 -9.21 -1.26
C LYS A 73 -2.89 -8.89 -1.58
N SER A 74 -2.57 -7.65 -1.89
CA SER A 74 -1.23 -7.25 -2.32
C SER A 74 -0.72 -6.10 -1.49
N VAL A 75 0.53 -6.19 -1.06
CA VAL A 75 1.22 -5.12 -0.34
C VAL A 75 2.56 -4.84 -1.01
N LEU A 76 2.99 -3.59 -0.95
CA LEU A 76 4.30 -3.16 -1.41
C LEU A 76 5.10 -2.71 -0.20
N LEU A 77 6.18 -3.44 0.10
CA LEU A 77 6.99 -3.16 1.28
C LEU A 77 8.15 -2.24 0.95
N PHE A 78 8.32 -1.20 1.74
CA PHE A 78 9.48 -0.34 1.75
C PHE A 78 10.17 -0.46 3.10
N ALA A 79 11.44 -0.86 3.11
CA ALA A 79 12.23 -0.91 4.32
C ALA A 79 13.03 0.38 4.48
N GLN A 80 12.89 1.03 5.62
CA GLN A 80 13.73 2.15 6.01
C GLN A 80 14.85 1.64 6.90
N VAL A 81 16.07 1.65 6.39
CA VAL A 81 17.27 1.27 7.13
C VAL A 81 17.92 2.50 7.75
N GLU A 82 18.76 2.26 8.78
CA GLU A 82 19.54 3.32 9.39
C GLU A 82 20.53 3.95 8.40
N GLU A 83 20.82 5.24 8.59
CA GLU A 83 21.71 5.99 7.68
C GLU A 83 23.11 5.38 7.57
N ASN A 84 23.61 4.80 8.67
CA ASN A 84 24.95 4.17 8.68
C ASN A 84 25.02 2.89 7.81
N LEU A 85 23.88 2.31 7.43
CA LEU A 85 23.81 1.14 6.55
C LEU A 85 23.66 1.52 5.08
N LYS A 86 23.48 2.80 4.78
CA LYS A 86 23.33 3.29 3.42
C LYS A 86 24.70 3.59 2.81
N ASP A 87 24.92 3.14 1.60
CA ASP A 87 26.12 3.46 0.82
C ASP A 87 25.77 3.64 -0.67
N ASN A 88 26.76 4.02 -1.47
CA ASN A 88 26.57 4.23 -2.90
C ASN A 88 26.43 2.92 -3.70
N TYR A 89 26.73 1.79 -3.09
CA TYR A 89 26.71 0.49 -3.74
C TYR A 89 25.44 -0.32 -3.42
N GLY A 90 24.62 0.16 -2.51
CA GLY A 90 23.40 -0.54 -2.08
C GLY A 90 23.69 -1.85 -1.35
N THR A 91 24.74 -1.90 -0.56
CA THR A 91 25.22 -3.12 0.11
C THR A 91 24.13 -3.75 0.99
N GLU A 92 23.36 -2.94 1.71
CA GLU A 92 22.28 -3.45 2.57
C GLU A 92 21.16 -4.12 1.78
N ALA A 93 20.93 -3.71 0.54
CA ALA A 93 19.89 -4.31 -0.30
C ALA A 93 20.14 -5.78 -0.62
N ILE A 94 21.40 -6.19 -0.67
CA ILE A 94 21.79 -7.58 -0.95
C ILE A 94 22.15 -8.35 0.32
N ASN A 95 22.05 -7.74 1.48
CA ASN A 95 22.33 -8.40 2.76
C ASN A 95 21.24 -9.42 3.07
N LYS A 96 21.61 -10.69 3.17
CA LYS A 96 20.67 -11.78 3.46
C LYS A 96 19.95 -11.65 4.81
N ASN A 97 20.55 -10.93 5.74
CA ASN A 97 20.02 -10.65 7.07
C ASN A 97 19.47 -9.22 7.20
N GLY A 98 19.32 -8.51 6.09
CA GLY A 98 18.78 -7.17 6.07
C GLY A 98 17.31 -7.10 6.49
N LEU A 99 16.86 -5.91 6.83
CA LEU A 99 15.50 -5.66 7.30
C LEU A 99 14.44 -6.17 6.31
N MET A 100 14.59 -5.86 5.04
CA MET A 100 13.63 -6.31 4.01
C MET A 100 13.61 -7.83 3.89
N GLN A 101 14.75 -8.47 3.88
CA GLN A 101 14.88 -9.91 3.73
C GLN A 101 14.31 -10.66 4.94
N LYS A 102 14.50 -10.14 6.15
CA LYS A 102 13.87 -10.67 7.36
C LYS A 102 12.36 -10.56 7.30
N ASN A 103 11.85 -9.41 6.93
CA ASN A 103 10.42 -9.15 6.89
C ASN A 103 9.71 -10.04 5.87
N ARG A 104 10.32 -10.27 4.71
CA ARG A 104 9.76 -11.15 3.69
C ARG A 104 9.49 -12.57 4.22
N LYS A 105 10.29 -13.06 5.16
CA LYS A 105 10.12 -14.39 5.75
C LYS A 105 8.89 -14.49 6.67
N HIS A 106 8.40 -13.38 7.18
CA HIS A 106 7.26 -13.34 8.10
C HIS A 106 5.92 -13.12 7.39
N LEU A 107 5.97 -12.76 6.12
CA LEU A 107 4.79 -12.50 5.29
C LEU A 107 4.43 -13.70 4.42
#